data_41bfc1db4e34d586f191e7249665054f
#
_entry.id   41bfc1db4e34d586f191e7249665054f
#
_cell.length_a   1.000
_cell.length_b   1.000
_cell.length_c   1.000
_cell.angle_alpha   90.00
_cell.angle_beta   90.00
_cell.angle_gamma   90.00
#
_symmetry.space_group_name_H-M   'P 1'
#
loop_
_entity.id
_entity.type
_entity.pdbx_description
1 polymer ?
#
loop_
_entity_poly.entity_id
_entity_poly.type
_entity_poly.pdbx_seq_one_letter_code
_entity_poly.pdbx_strand_id
1 'polypeptide(L)'
;MKINRRDFLKMGGGAGVAIALGGGFWKWSQFPVAENSYGPERCIPTVCGQCMGGCGVLVRVIDGWAVNIAGNPLHPVNRGTLCPKGIAGLQGLYDPDRIRTPLKRRGKRGEGRWDPISWDEALSTVSESLKKLRKNGEPHRLAMLGGRYRGLMRSLWERFLEAFGSPNYIDNQYQWEGPSVEGLFLTQGIYSSPAYDFENARYLLSFSSGLLESYWSPVQALSAYGQFRRGNPDRRGKLVQIEPRLSVTAIKADEWVPIQPGTEGLFALGIANMMIKEGLYNKEFVASLGSGFENWTDTNGKEHLGFKEFVLSEYDSDVVSRRTGVHVDSIIRLAREFASNQPSLALGFRDRPFHQMAVSILNGLVGNIDTSGGLLIPTAVPLQSLPPFAKDAVAEKGLRVERIDGGKKSSLMFQPPYPFASNVISGKPYRPEVLFIYYSNPLFSNPNPDLFSKAFAEIPLIVSFSPYMDDTAAKADLILPDRTPLERWQDDSVFLNKGFPVLGIRQPVIEPLYQTRATGDVLLQITKSLGGEIQKAFPWNDFKEVLLYGIKGVFDAKRGDTFGLQFEQAWTRLLERGGWAAPSYKTFEEFWKQLQ
;
A
#
# COMPACT_ATOMS: atom_id res chain seq x y z
N MET A 1 42.21 28.92 15.86
CA MET A 1 41.64 29.36 17.14
C MET A 1 40.36 28.57 17.39
N LYS A 2 40.32 27.68 18.36
CA LYS A 2 39.08 26.95 18.69
C LYS A 2 38.24 27.80 19.64
N ILE A 3 37.15 28.36 19.14
CA ILE A 3 36.18 29.12 19.93
C ILE A 3 35.27 28.10 20.60
N ASN A 4 35.20 28.10 21.93
CA ASN A 4 34.27 27.25 22.65
C ASN A 4 32.87 27.89 22.73
N ARG A 5 31.84 27.09 23.04
CA ARG A 5 30.45 27.51 23.07
C ARG A 5 30.17 28.67 24.04
N ARG A 6 30.93 28.76 25.11
CA ARG A 6 30.82 29.80 26.15
C ARG A 6 31.39 31.15 25.64
N ASP A 7 32.49 31.11 24.88
CA ASP A 7 33.09 32.30 24.30
C ASP A 7 32.26 32.86 23.13
N PHE A 8 31.63 31.96 22.36
CA PHE A 8 30.66 32.36 21.33
C PHE A 8 29.45 33.08 21.94
N LEU A 9 28.89 32.55 23.05
CA LEU A 9 27.77 33.19 23.74
C LEU A 9 28.17 34.54 24.38
N LYS A 10 29.39 34.66 24.89
CA LYS A 10 29.90 35.95 25.42
C LYS A 10 30.09 36.99 24.31
N MET A 11 30.61 36.59 23.17
CA MET A 11 30.72 37.47 22.01
C MET A 11 29.35 37.88 21.45
N GLY A 12 28.41 36.97 21.38
CA GLY A 12 27.02 37.26 20.97
C GLY A 12 26.30 38.15 21.96
N GLY A 13 26.46 37.96 23.26
CA GLY A 13 25.93 38.84 24.31
C GLY A 13 26.57 40.22 24.29
N GLY A 14 27.89 40.31 24.10
CA GLY A 14 28.61 41.59 24.01
C GLY A 14 28.22 42.41 22.77
N ALA A 15 28.03 41.74 21.62
CA ALA A 15 27.55 42.39 20.40
C ALA A 15 26.08 42.90 20.55
N GLY A 16 25.22 42.12 21.24
CA GLY A 16 23.84 42.53 21.52
C GLY A 16 23.76 43.79 22.41
N VAL A 17 24.62 43.85 23.45
CA VAL A 17 24.71 45.05 24.32
C VAL A 17 25.29 46.27 23.59
N ALA A 18 26.31 46.09 22.75
CA ALA A 18 26.87 47.17 21.96
C ALA A 18 25.87 47.75 20.93
N ILE A 19 25.02 46.92 20.34
CA ILE A 19 23.95 47.34 19.42
C ILE A 19 22.85 48.07 20.20
N ALA A 20 22.51 47.64 21.41
CA ALA A 20 21.51 48.32 22.24
C ALA A 20 21.95 49.69 22.77
N LEU A 21 23.26 49.87 23.05
CA LEU A 21 23.82 51.13 23.54
C LEU A 21 24.25 52.11 22.45
N GLY A 22 24.37 51.62 21.21
CA GLY A 22 24.94 52.42 20.08
C GLY A 22 23.94 52.97 19.08
N GLY A 23 22.65 53.09 19.37
CA GLY A 23 21.68 53.73 18.44
C GLY A 23 21.43 52.94 17.13
N GLY A 24 21.98 51.75 16.95
CA GLY A 24 21.79 50.89 15.78
C GLY A 24 20.38 50.27 15.66
N PHE A 25 19.66 50.26 16.75
CA PHE A 25 18.29 49.70 16.80
C PHE A 25 17.27 50.55 16.00
N TRP A 26 17.53 51.85 15.90
CA TRP A 26 16.64 52.77 15.16
C TRP A 26 16.77 52.67 13.63
N LYS A 27 17.90 52.23 13.12
CA LYS A 27 18.08 52.02 11.68
C LYS A 27 17.56 50.68 11.19
N TRP A 28 17.48 49.68 12.07
CA TRP A 28 16.93 48.35 11.71
C TRP A 28 15.40 48.35 11.62
N SER A 29 14.74 49.25 12.39
CA SER A 29 13.28 49.42 12.27
C SER A 29 12.85 50.21 11.04
N GLN A 30 13.79 50.78 10.30
CA GLN A 30 13.57 51.51 9.04
C GLN A 30 13.96 50.75 7.77
N PHE A 31 14.49 49.52 7.90
CA PHE A 31 14.41 48.65 6.76
C PHE A 31 12.92 48.34 6.54
N PRO A 32 12.36 48.72 5.36
CA PRO A 32 11.04 48.23 5.04
C PRO A 32 11.18 46.71 5.17
N VAL A 33 10.52 46.11 6.16
CA VAL A 33 10.13 44.70 6.05
C VAL A 33 9.41 44.72 4.72
N ALA A 34 10.05 44.17 3.68
CA ALA A 34 9.36 43.99 2.43
C ALA A 34 8.05 43.32 2.86
N GLU A 35 6.94 44.03 2.78
CA GLU A 35 5.64 43.42 2.77
C GLU A 35 5.74 42.48 1.58
N ASN A 36 6.17 41.26 1.87
CA ASN A 36 6.06 40.19 0.94
C ASN A 36 4.55 40.02 0.74
N SER A 37 4.00 40.80 -0.17
CA SER A 37 2.67 40.59 -0.70
C SER A 37 2.72 39.28 -1.51
N TYR A 38 2.88 38.17 -0.77
CA TYR A 38 2.58 36.88 -1.34
C TYR A 38 1.10 36.93 -1.72
N GLY A 39 0.76 36.40 -2.88
CA GLY A 39 -0.62 36.21 -3.28
C GLY A 39 -1.42 35.44 -2.25
N PRO A 40 -2.69 35.16 -2.50
CA PRO A 40 -3.57 34.48 -1.53
C PRO A 40 -2.97 33.14 -1.07
N GLU A 41 -2.86 33.01 0.26
CA GLU A 41 -2.36 31.80 0.91
C GLU A 41 -3.52 30.88 1.30
N ARG A 42 -3.38 29.60 1.02
CA ARG A 42 -4.31 28.53 1.43
C ARG A 42 -3.55 27.32 1.95
N CYS A 43 -4.14 26.64 2.92
CA CYS A 43 -3.67 25.34 3.42
C CYS A 43 -4.69 24.29 3.04
N ILE A 44 -4.34 23.37 2.15
CA ILE A 44 -5.26 22.41 1.55
C ILE A 44 -4.95 21.01 2.11
N PRO A 45 -5.90 20.34 2.80
CA PRO A 45 -5.72 18.97 3.24
C PRO A 45 -5.79 18.02 2.04
N THR A 46 -4.93 17.02 2.05
CA THR A 46 -4.92 15.94 1.04
C THR A 46 -4.20 14.71 1.59
N VAL A 47 -4.01 13.68 0.78
CA VAL A 47 -3.29 12.47 1.16
C VAL A 47 -1.98 12.33 0.40
N CYS A 48 -0.90 12.03 1.11
CA CYS A 48 0.42 11.80 0.54
C CYS A 48 0.40 10.63 -0.44
N GLY A 49 0.92 10.84 -1.66
CA GLY A 49 0.99 9.84 -2.73
C GLY A 49 2.33 9.13 -2.86
N GLN A 50 3.29 9.35 -1.94
CA GLN A 50 4.66 8.86 -2.09
C GLN A 50 4.84 7.37 -1.76
N CYS A 51 3.91 6.75 -1.04
CA CYS A 51 3.90 5.33 -0.74
C CYS A 51 2.50 4.86 -0.32
N MET A 52 2.37 3.57 0.03
CA MET A 52 1.11 2.97 0.49
C MET A 52 0.72 3.38 1.92
N GLY A 53 1.46 4.29 2.57
CA GLY A 53 1.21 4.67 3.98
C GLY A 53 -0.07 5.45 4.23
N GLY A 54 -0.62 6.14 3.21
CA GLY A 54 -1.89 6.87 3.33
C GLY A 54 -1.86 8.03 4.33
N CYS A 55 -0.70 8.67 4.53
CA CYS A 55 -0.56 9.79 5.48
C CYS A 55 -1.35 11.02 5.01
N GLY A 56 -2.15 11.59 5.90
CA GLY A 56 -2.78 12.89 5.66
C GLY A 56 -1.77 14.03 5.73
N VAL A 57 -1.87 14.95 4.80
CA VAL A 57 -0.97 16.11 4.72
C VAL A 57 -1.75 17.40 4.54
N LEU A 58 -1.15 18.48 5.00
CA LEU A 58 -1.55 19.86 4.73
C LEU A 58 -0.56 20.46 3.75
N VAL A 59 -1.04 20.86 2.60
CA VAL A 59 -0.22 21.51 1.57
C VAL A 59 -0.46 23.01 1.61
N ARG A 60 0.59 23.76 1.89
CA ARG A 60 0.57 25.23 1.85
C ARG A 60 0.73 25.68 0.40
N VAL A 61 -0.23 26.45 -0.07
CA VAL A 61 -0.28 26.98 -1.43
C VAL A 61 -0.28 28.51 -1.36
N ILE A 62 0.65 29.13 -2.05
CA ILE A 62 0.77 30.60 -2.15
C ILE A 62 0.70 30.95 -3.63
N ASP A 63 -0.20 31.84 -3.99
CA ASP A 63 -0.39 32.31 -5.37
C ASP A 63 -0.49 31.16 -6.39
N GLY A 64 -1.20 30.09 -6.03
CA GLY A 64 -1.36 28.91 -6.87
C GLY A 64 -0.20 27.91 -6.86
N TRP A 65 0.90 28.18 -6.15
CA TRP A 65 2.07 27.32 -6.06
C TRP A 65 2.11 26.56 -4.73
N ALA A 66 2.24 25.26 -4.78
CA ALA A 66 2.47 24.44 -3.58
C ALA A 66 3.90 24.66 -3.08
N VAL A 67 4.04 25.20 -1.87
CA VAL A 67 5.35 25.63 -1.33
C VAL A 67 5.82 24.82 -0.13
N ASN A 68 4.92 24.12 0.55
CA ASN A 68 5.26 23.27 1.70
C ASN A 68 4.27 22.12 1.86
N ILE A 69 4.76 20.99 2.37
CA ILE A 69 3.95 19.85 2.79
C ILE A 69 4.26 19.53 4.25
N ALA A 70 3.25 19.54 5.10
CA ALA A 70 3.32 19.14 6.50
C ALA A 70 2.37 17.99 6.78
N GLY A 71 2.62 17.20 7.82
CA GLY A 71 1.68 16.19 8.27
C GLY A 71 0.41 16.84 8.85
N ASN A 72 -0.76 16.27 8.54
CA ASN A 72 -2.03 16.73 9.11
C ASN A 72 -2.19 16.19 10.54
N PRO A 73 -2.24 17.04 11.57
CA PRO A 73 -2.39 16.61 12.98
C PRO A 73 -3.68 15.84 13.26
N LEU A 74 -4.73 16.12 12.50
CA LEU A 74 -6.03 15.49 12.67
C LEU A 74 -6.12 14.13 11.97
N HIS A 75 -5.15 13.78 11.11
CA HIS A 75 -5.24 12.53 10.35
C HIS A 75 -4.80 11.32 11.19
N PRO A 76 -5.64 10.26 11.31
CA PRO A 76 -5.41 9.16 12.24
C PRO A 76 -4.19 8.30 11.92
N VAL A 77 -3.74 8.26 10.66
CA VAL A 77 -2.59 7.47 10.23
C VAL A 77 -1.28 8.04 10.78
N ASN A 78 -1.08 9.34 10.67
CA ASN A 78 0.21 9.96 10.93
C ASN A 78 0.21 11.06 12.02
N ARG A 79 -0.96 11.53 12.48
CA ARG A 79 -1.10 12.45 13.62
C ARG A 79 -0.10 13.61 13.58
N GLY A 80 0.02 14.28 12.45
CA GLY A 80 0.93 15.42 12.24
C GLY A 80 2.36 15.05 11.90
N THR A 81 2.80 13.81 12.04
CA THR A 81 4.16 13.40 11.64
C THR A 81 4.21 13.07 10.14
N LEU A 82 5.36 13.26 9.52
CA LEU A 82 5.57 12.94 8.10
C LEU A 82 7.01 12.47 7.88
N CYS A 83 7.18 11.45 7.04
CA CYS A 83 8.50 10.94 6.70
C CYS A 83 9.22 11.84 5.67
N PRO A 84 10.55 11.73 5.50
CA PRO A 84 11.30 12.53 4.53
C PRO A 84 10.77 12.45 3.10
N LYS A 85 10.27 11.28 2.64
CA LYS A 85 9.64 11.15 1.32
C LYS A 85 8.38 12.00 1.17
N GLY A 86 7.55 12.06 2.22
CA GLY A 86 6.34 12.87 2.22
C GLY A 86 6.66 14.37 2.20
N ILE A 87 7.64 14.80 3.01
CA ILE A 87 8.13 16.21 3.02
C ILE A 87 8.69 16.59 1.65
N ALA A 88 9.46 15.68 1.02
CA ALA A 88 10.04 15.88 -0.30
C ALA A 88 9.03 15.73 -1.46
N GLY A 89 7.74 15.53 -1.17
CA GLY A 89 6.71 15.30 -2.20
C GLY A 89 6.59 16.40 -3.26
N LEU A 90 6.98 17.64 -2.92
CA LEU A 90 7.03 18.76 -3.89
C LEU A 90 8.12 18.58 -4.96
N GLN A 91 9.20 17.86 -4.65
CA GLN A 91 10.24 17.58 -5.64
C GLN A 91 9.69 16.79 -6.83
N GLY A 92 8.79 15.82 -6.58
CA GLY A 92 8.13 15.13 -7.67
C GLY A 92 7.14 16.00 -8.46
N LEU A 93 6.49 16.97 -7.80
CA LEU A 93 5.60 17.92 -8.49
C LEU A 93 6.38 18.84 -9.43
N TYR A 94 7.50 19.39 -8.95
CA TYR A 94 8.32 20.38 -9.66
C TYR A 94 9.56 19.79 -10.35
N ASP A 95 9.61 18.46 -10.48
CA ASP A 95 10.70 17.78 -11.17
C ASP A 95 10.83 18.32 -12.61
N PRO A 96 12.00 18.86 -13.00
CA PRO A 96 12.20 19.43 -14.33
C PRO A 96 12.11 18.39 -15.45
N ASP A 97 12.33 17.12 -15.12
CA ASP A 97 12.31 16.00 -16.06
C ASP A 97 10.94 15.33 -16.18
N ARG A 98 9.89 15.92 -15.58
CA ARG A 98 8.51 15.45 -15.78
C ARG A 98 8.11 15.46 -17.24
N ILE A 99 7.39 14.44 -17.64
CA ILE A 99 6.76 14.36 -18.97
C ILE A 99 5.61 15.37 -19.02
N ARG A 100 5.70 16.31 -19.96
CA ARG A 100 4.81 17.49 -20.00
C ARG A 100 3.61 17.35 -20.94
N THR A 101 3.70 16.42 -21.90
CA THR A 101 2.69 16.16 -22.93
C THR A 101 2.81 14.70 -23.35
N PRO A 102 1.80 14.11 -24.04
CA PRO A 102 1.94 12.77 -24.59
C PRO A 102 3.16 12.65 -25.51
N LEU A 103 3.85 11.51 -25.40
CA LEU A 103 5.06 11.23 -26.16
C LEU A 103 4.89 9.95 -26.97
N LYS A 104 5.26 10.03 -28.26
CA LYS A 104 5.31 8.88 -29.17
C LYS A 104 6.76 8.55 -29.48
N ARG A 105 7.11 7.29 -29.37
CA ARG A 105 8.46 6.82 -29.64
C ARG A 105 8.83 7.02 -31.13
N ARG A 106 10.03 7.55 -31.35
CA ARG A 106 10.67 7.63 -32.65
C ARG A 106 11.86 6.67 -32.71
N GLY A 107 11.94 5.85 -33.72
CA GLY A 107 13.01 4.87 -33.88
C GLY A 107 12.81 3.58 -33.09
N LYS A 108 13.88 2.87 -32.74
CA LYS A 108 13.82 1.60 -32.01
C LYS A 108 13.53 1.82 -30.53
N ARG A 109 12.87 0.84 -29.92
CA ARG A 109 12.55 0.86 -28.49
C ARG A 109 13.83 0.92 -27.66
N GLY A 110 13.89 1.89 -26.73
CA GLY A 110 15.05 2.13 -25.88
C GLY A 110 16.13 3.06 -26.44
N GLU A 111 15.97 3.63 -27.64
CA GLU A 111 16.88 4.66 -28.19
C GLU A 111 16.71 6.03 -27.52
N GLY A 112 15.70 6.23 -26.68
CA GLY A 112 15.46 7.48 -25.96
C GLY A 112 14.99 8.65 -26.86
N ARG A 113 14.47 8.36 -28.06
CA ARG A 113 13.97 9.37 -28.99
C ARG A 113 12.45 9.45 -28.97
N TRP A 114 11.90 10.64 -28.67
CA TRP A 114 10.49 10.87 -28.48
C TRP A 114 10.00 12.09 -29.25
N ASP A 115 8.82 11.97 -29.85
CA ASP A 115 8.11 13.06 -30.48
C ASP A 115 6.92 13.46 -29.59
N PRO A 116 6.81 14.73 -29.17
CA PRO A 116 5.61 15.24 -28.53
C PRO A 116 4.42 15.16 -29.50
N ILE A 117 3.28 14.66 -29.03
CA ILE A 117 2.05 14.56 -29.82
C ILE A 117 0.87 15.18 -29.03
N SER A 118 -0.23 15.43 -29.74
CA SER A 118 -1.46 15.88 -29.09
C SER A 118 -2.15 14.74 -28.34
N TRP A 119 -3.00 15.11 -27.35
CA TRP A 119 -3.86 14.13 -26.69
C TRP A 119 -4.82 13.42 -27.65
N ASP A 120 -5.31 14.12 -28.66
CA ASP A 120 -6.24 13.55 -29.64
C ASP A 120 -5.53 12.49 -30.50
N GLU A 121 -4.31 12.74 -30.96
CA GLU A 121 -3.50 11.76 -31.66
C GLU A 121 -3.18 10.55 -30.77
N ALA A 122 -2.81 10.80 -29.52
CA ALA A 122 -2.48 9.76 -28.57
C ALA A 122 -3.70 8.86 -28.28
N LEU A 123 -4.87 9.44 -27.99
CA LEU A 123 -6.10 8.71 -27.75
C LEU A 123 -6.62 7.97 -28.98
N SER A 124 -6.47 8.56 -30.18
CA SER A 124 -6.80 7.90 -31.45
C SER A 124 -5.93 6.67 -31.64
N THR A 125 -4.61 6.77 -31.47
CA THR A 125 -3.67 5.65 -31.60
C THR A 125 -4.05 4.48 -30.69
N VAL A 126 -4.37 4.75 -29.44
CA VAL A 126 -4.80 3.71 -28.48
C VAL A 126 -6.16 3.12 -28.90
N SER A 127 -7.13 3.99 -29.16
CA SER A 127 -8.49 3.56 -29.48
C SER A 127 -8.57 2.74 -30.76
N GLU A 128 -7.81 3.09 -31.79
CA GLU A 128 -7.74 2.34 -33.05
C GLU A 128 -7.14 0.95 -32.82
N SER A 129 -6.06 0.85 -32.06
CA SER A 129 -5.45 -0.42 -31.69
C SER A 129 -6.44 -1.33 -30.95
N LEU A 130 -7.16 -0.78 -29.98
CA LEU A 130 -8.18 -1.49 -29.23
C LEU A 130 -9.38 -1.90 -30.09
N LYS A 131 -9.87 -1.01 -30.97
CA LYS A 131 -10.94 -1.33 -31.94
C LYS A 131 -10.52 -2.47 -32.86
N LYS A 132 -9.26 -2.49 -33.32
CA LYS A 132 -8.72 -3.58 -34.15
C LYS A 132 -8.80 -4.92 -33.42
N LEU A 133 -8.36 -5.00 -32.15
CA LEU A 133 -8.46 -6.22 -31.35
C LEU A 133 -9.91 -6.71 -31.24
N ARG A 134 -10.84 -5.79 -30.96
CA ARG A 134 -12.26 -6.12 -30.85
C ARG A 134 -12.84 -6.62 -32.17
N LYS A 135 -12.53 -5.93 -33.27
CA LYS A 135 -12.96 -6.33 -34.64
C LYS A 135 -12.47 -7.72 -35.02
N ASN A 136 -11.25 -8.06 -34.61
CA ASN A 136 -10.67 -9.39 -34.86
C ASN A 136 -11.20 -10.49 -33.93
N GLY A 137 -12.02 -10.15 -32.93
CA GLY A 137 -12.49 -11.09 -31.91
C GLY A 137 -11.41 -11.55 -30.94
N GLU A 138 -10.36 -10.74 -30.74
CA GLU A 138 -9.17 -11.01 -29.91
C GLU A 138 -8.99 -10.02 -28.75
N PRO A 139 -10.05 -9.65 -27.99
CA PRO A 139 -9.92 -8.67 -26.90
C PRO A 139 -8.99 -9.16 -25.79
N HIS A 140 -8.81 -10.47 -25.63
CA HIS A 140 -7.88 -11.08 -24.69
C HIS A 140 -6.41 -10.72 -24.96
N ARG A 141 -6.05 -10.19 -26.13
CA ARG A 141 -4.70 -9.72 -26.42
C ARG A 141 -4.39 -8.32 -25.89
N LEU A 142 -5.31 -7.69 -25.19
CA LEU A 142 -5.02 -6.57 -24.32
C LEU A 142 -4.55 -7.10 -22.97
N ALA A 143 -3.45 -6.58 -22.42
CA ALA A 143 -3.02 -6.83 -21.05
C ALA A 143 -2.79 -5.52 -20.32
N MET A 144 -2.99 -5.54 -19.00
CA MET A 144 -2.73 -4.44 -18.07
C MET A 144 -1.75 -4.90 -17.01
N LEU A 145 -0.61 -4.22 -16.88
CA LEU A 145 0.33 -4.41 -15.79
C LEU A 145 0.13 -3.31 -14.76
N GLY A 146 -0.58 -3.64 -13.68
CA GLY A 146 -0.92 -2.75 -12.58
C GLY A 146 0.12 -2.78 -11.48
N GLY A 147 0.39 -1.63 -10.88
CA GLY A 147 1.32 -1.49 -9.76
C GLY A 147 0.61 -1.10 -8.46
N ARG A 148 1.28 -0.34 -7.63
CA ARG A 148 0.86 -0.01 -6.26
C ARG A 148 -0.15 1.14 -6.22
N TYR A 149 -1.40 0.86 -6.53
CA TYR A 149 -2.53 1.77 -6.34
C TYR A 149 -3.72 1.02 -5.74
N ARG A 150 -4.61 1.74 -5.07
CA ARG A 150 -5.74 1.20 -4.32
C ARG A 150 -7.04 1.89 -4.71
N GLY A 151 -8.12 1.40 -4.12
CA GLY A 151 -9.43 2.03 -4.18
C GLY A 151 -10.09 1.94 -5.54
N LEU A 152 -10.92 2.92 -5.85
CA LEU A 152 -11.79 2.94 -7.02
C LEU A 152 -11.05 2.96 -8.36
N MET A 153 -9.79 3.43 -8.38
CA MET A 153 -8.98 3.36 -9.60
C MET A 153 -8.68 1.91 -10.00
N ARG A 154 -8.47 1.01 -9.03
CA ARG A 154 -8.32 -0.42 -9.31
C ARG A 154 -9.62 -1.00 -9.87
N SER A 155 -10.73 -0.72 -9.22
CA SER A 155 -12.06 -1.17 -9.68
C SER A 155 -12.40 -0.64 -11.08
N LEU A 156 -11.96 0.57 -11.42
CA LEU A 156 -12.14 1.16 -12.74
C LEU A 156 -11.33 0.40 -13.82
N TRP A 157 -10.08 0.03 -13.54
CA TRP A 157 -9.26 -0.78 -14.43
C TRP A 157 -9.82 -2.19 -14.63
N GLU A 158 -10.22 -2.85 -13.54
CA GLU A 158 -10.82 -4.19 -13.61
C GLU A 158 -12.12 -4.16 -14.43
N ARG A 159 -12.96 -3.15 -14.19
CA ARG A 159 -14.18 -2.92 -14.97
C ARG A 159 -13.89 -2.68 -16.47
N PHE A 160 -12.84 -1.91 -16.77
CA PHE A 160 -12.45 -1.64 -18.15
C PHE A 160 -12.04 -2.92 -18.88
N LEU A 161 -11.19 -3.72 -18.28
CA LEU A 161 -10.76 -4.98 -18.87
C LEU A 161 -11.93 -5.95 -19.02
N GLU A 162 -12.82 -6.01 -18.05
CA GLU A 162 -14.00 -6.85 -18.10
C GLU A 162 -14.97 -6.42 -19.22
N ALA A 163 -15.28 -5.12 -19.33
CA ALA A 163 -16.12 -4.57 -20.40
C ALA A 163 -15.48 -4.71 -21.78
N PHE A 164 -14.17 -4.57 -21.86
CA PHE A 164 -13.41 -4.78 -23.10
C PHE A 164 -13.36 -6.24 -23.52
N GLY A 165 -13.34 -7.18 -22.57
CA GLY A 165 -13.24 -8.62 -22.78
C GLY A 165 -11.85 -9.19 -22.61
N SER A 166 -10.97 -8.52 -21.82
CA SER A 166 -9.65 -9.04 -21.48
C SER A 166 -9.64 -9.65 -20.09
N PRO A 167 -9.12 -10.89 -19.91
CA PRO A 167 -8.91 -11.47 -18.59
C PRO A 167 -7.59 -11.01 -17.94
N ASN A 168 -6.76 -10.21 -18.62
CA ASN A 168 -5.36 -10.00 -18.31
C ASN A 168 -5.09 -8.75 -17.49
N TYR A 169 -5.58 -8.73 -16.24
CA TYR A 169 -5.08 -7.83 -15.20
C TYR A 169 -3.91 -8.51 -14.48
N ILE A 170 -2.69 -8.02 -14.71
CA ILE A 170 -1.46 -8.56 -14.12
C ILE A 170 -1.07 -7.66 -12.94
N ASP A 171 -1.10 -8.21 -11.73
CA ASP A 171 -0.81 -7.45 -10.52
C ASP A 171 0.69 -7.53 -10.16
N ASN A 172 1.41 -6.42 -10.31
CA ASN A 172 2.81 -6.32 -9.91
C ASN A 172 3.00 -6.01 -8.42
N GLN A 173 1.91 -5.96 -7.64
CA GLN A 173 1.97 -5.77 -6.18
C GLN A 173 2.26 -7.04 -5.40
N TYR A 174 2.14 -8.22 -6.03
CA TYR A 174 2.30 -9.52 -5.37
C TYR A 174 3.52 -9.59 -4.45
N GLN A 175 4.66 -9.06 -4.88
CA GLN A 175 5.91 -9.08 -4.11
C GLN A 175 5.82 -8.36 -2.75
N TRP A 176 4.84 -7.47 -2.59
CA TRP A 176 4.72 -6.62 -1.40
C TRP A 176 3.64 -7.06 -0.42
N GLU A 177 2.55 -7.60 -0.91
CA GLU A 177 1.37 -7.94 -0.09
C GLU A 177 0.90 -9.37 -0.29
N GLY A 178 1.11 -9.95 -1.47
CA GLY A 178 0.59 -11.25 -1.85
C GLY A 178 0.86 -12.36 -0.84
N PRO A 179 2.12 -12.61 -0.46
CA PRO A 179 2.44 -13.67 0.49
C PRO A 179 1.77 -13.50 1.86
N SER A 180 1.64 -12.25 2.33
CA SER A 180 0.97 -11.95 3.61
C SER A 180 -0.53 -12.18 3.53
N VAL A 181 -1.16 -11.75 2.43
CA VAL A 181 -2.60 -11.97 2.19
C VAL A 181 -2.90 -13.45 2.02
N GLU A 182 -2.08 -14.16 1.24
CA GLU A 182 -2.23 -15.59 1.01
C GLU A 182 -2.06 -16.39 2.31
N GLY A 183 -1.03 -16.11 3.10
CA GLY A 183 -0.81 -16.75 4.38
C GLY A 183 -1.95 -16.52 5.38
N LEU A 184 -2.50 -15.30 5.43
CA LEU A 184 -3.64 -14.96 6.27
C LEU A 184 -4.93 -15.64 5.78
N PHE A 185 -5.14 -15.69 4.46
CA PHE A 185 -6.28 -16.38 3.87
C PHE A 185 -6.26 -17.89 4.17
N LEU A 186 -5.10 -18.54 3.99
CA LEU A 186 -4.94 -19.97 4.21
C LEU A 186 -5.07 -20.39 5.69
N THR A 187 -4.77 -19.48 6.63
CA THR A 187 -4.84 -19.78 8.06
C THR A 187 -6.11 -19.27 8.73
N GLN A 188 -6.72 -18.21 8.21
CA GLN A 188 -7.82 -17.49 8.90
C GLN A 188 -9.02 -17.22 7.99
N GLY A 189 -8.96 -17.57 6.72
CA GLY A 189 -10.01 -17.29 5.74
C GLY A 189 -10.16 -15.80 5.38
N ILE A 190 -9.20 -14.94 5.76
CA ILE A 190 -9.29 -13.48 5.59
C ILE A 190 -8.46 -13.05 4.38
N TYR A 191 -9.15 -12.58 3.34
CA TYR A 191 -8.50 -12.06 2.13
C TYR A 191 -8.17 -10.57 2.27
N SER A 192 -7.19 -10.27 3.11
CA SER A 192 -6.69 -8.91 3.36
C SER A 192 -5.26 -8.95 3.87
N SER A 193 -4.58 -7.81 3.78
CA SER A 193 -3.30 -7.63 4.47
C SER A 193 -3.51 -7.65 5.99
N PRO A 194 -2.62 -8.29 6.77
CA PRO A 194 -2.77 -8.37 8.21
C PRO A 194 -2.66 -6.98 8.88
N ALA A 195 -3.52 -6.72 9.85
CA ALA A 195 -3.45 -5.56 10.72
C ALA A 195 -2.94 -5.98 12.11
N TYR A 196 -1.77 -5.52 12.49
CA TYR A 196 -1.13 -5.87 13.75
C TYR A 196 -1.23 -4.74 14.75
N ASP A 197 -1.91 -4.95 15.89
CA ASP A 197 -2.01 -3.96 16.98
C ASP A 197 -0.79 -4.05 17.92
N PHE A 198 0.40 -3.85 17.38
CA PHE A 198 1.62 -3.91 18.18
C PHE A 198 1.78 -2.71 19.15
N GLU A 199 1.00 -1.64 19.00
CA GLU A 199 0.95 -0.52 19.94
C GLU A 199 0.51 -0.99 21.34
N ASN A 200 -0.45 -1.91 21.40
CA ASN A 200 -1.03 -2.44 22.64
C ASN A 200 -0.44 -3.79 23.09
N ALA A 201 0.42 -4.40 22.28
CA ALA A 201 1.11 -5.64 22.65
C ALA A 201 2.10 -5.43 23.81
N ARG A 202 2.40 -6.50 24.54
CA ARG A 202 3.48 -6.53 25.56
C ARG A 202 4.74 -7.19 25.05
N TYR A 203 4.59 -8.15 24.15
CA TYR A 203 5.66 -8.94 23.63
C TYR A 203 5.52 -9.12 22.13
N LEU A 204 6.55 -8.77 21.37
CA LEU A 204 6.57 -8.91 19.92
C LEU A 204 7.65 -9.90 19.49
N LEU A 205 7.26 -10.95 18.76
CA LEU A 205 8.14 -11.76 17.93
C LEU A 205 8.05 -11.27 16.49
N SER A 206 9.11 -10.67 16.00
CA SER A 206 9.17 -10.10 14.64
C SER A 206 10.09 -10.95 13.77
N PHE A 207 9.48 -11.66 12.81
CA PHE A 207 10.17 -12.55 11.87
C PHE A 207 10.49 -11.78 10.58
N SER A 208 11.66 -11.20 10.48
CA SER A 208 12.14 -10.40 9.32
C SER A 208 11.15 -9.35 8.83
N SER A 209 10.29 -8.80 9.72
CA SER A 209 9.15 -7.96 9.31
C SER A 209 9.54 -6.60 8.75
N GLY A 210 10.78 -6.14 8.97
CA GLY A 210 11.21 -4.80 8.59
C GLY A 210 10.40 -3.69 9.24
N LEU A 211 9.90 -3.91 10.46
CA LEU A 211 8.92 -3.07 11.16
C LEU A 211 9.31 -1.59 11.20
N LEU A 212 10.58 -1.28 11.47
CA LEU A 212 11.06 0.10 11.63
C LEU A 212 11.75 0.68 10.39
N GLU A 213 11.88 -0.06 9.29
CA GLU A 213 12.60 0.38 8.09
C GLU A 213 11.81 0.25 6.78
N SER A 214 11.01 -0.81 6.62
CA SER A 214 10.33 -1.10 5.35
C SER A 214 8.87 -1.50 5.50
N TYR A 215 8.24 -1.18 6.63
CA TYR A 215 6.82 -1.41 6.84
C TYR A 215 5.97 -0.58 5.87
N TRP A 216 4.78 -1.08 5.51
CA TRP A 216 3.93 -0.41 4.50
C TRP A 216 3.50 1.00 4.87
N SER A 217 3.32 1.30 6.17
CA SER A 217 3.13 2.66 6.70
C SER A 217 4.22 2.99 7.72
N PRO A 218 5.41 3.46 7.28
CA PRO A 218 6.54 3.69 8.18
C PRO A 218 6.21 4.67 9.31
N VAL A 219 5.46 5.73 9.02
CA VAL A 219 5.09 6.74 10.03
C VAL A 219 4.20 6.13 11.11
N GLN A 220 3.20 5.34 10.71
CA GLN A 220 2.33 4.63 11.64
C GLN A 220 3.12 3.62 12.48
N ALA A 221 4.00 2.84 11.84
CA ALA A 221 4.81 1.85 12.54
C ALA A 221 5.74 2.47 13.58
N LEU A 222 6.43 3.57 13.22
CA LEU A 222 7.30 4.28 14.15
C LEU A 222 6.53 4.92 15.32
N SER A 223 5.35 5.48 15.05
CA SER A 223 4.47 6.03 16.10
C SER A 223 3.99 4.94 17.05
N ALA A 224 3.48 3.82 16.51
CA ALA A 224 3.02 2.68 17.29
C ALA A 224 4.17 2.03 18.09
N TYR A 225 5.37 1.93 17.51
CA TYR A 225 6.57 1.48 18.24
C TYR A 225 6.92 2.42 19.41
N GLY A 226 6.80 3.73 19.21
CA GLY A 226 6.98 4.72 20.30
C GLY A 226 6.03 4.47 21.46
N GLN A 227 4.75 4.20 21.18
CA GLN A 227 3.74 3.87 22.20
C GLN A 227 4.02 2.51 22.86
N PHE A 228 4.36 1.49 22.09
CA PHE A 228 4.76 0.17 22.58
C PHE A 228 5.93 0.25 23.59
N ARG A 229 6.89 1.15 23.35
CA ARG A 229 8.10 1.26 24.16
C ARG A 229 7.97 2.20 25.37
N ARG A 230 7.18 3.27 25.27
CA ARG A 230 7.12 4.38 26.23
C ARG A 230 5.71 4.90 26.52
N GLY A 231 4.71 4.48 25.76
CA GLY A 231 3.34 5.00 25.87
C GLY A 231 2.61 4.56 27.14
N ASN A 232 3.06 3.49 27.77
CA ASN A 232 2.54 3.04 29.05
C ASN A 232 3.67 3.08 30.10
N PRO A 233 3.58 3.91 31.15
CA PRO A 233 4.61 4.03 32.18
C PRO A 233 4.81 2.74 32.98
N ASP A 234 3.76 1.92 33.13
CA ASP A 234 3.78 0.72 33.94
C ASP A 234 4.30 -0.51 33.18
N ARG A 235 4.47 -0.40 31.88
CA ARG A 235 4.94 -1.51 31.05
C ARG A 235 5.71 -1.03 29.81
N ARG A 236 6.92 -1.52 29.69
CA ARG A 236 7.68 -1.41 28.46
C ARG A 236 7.51 -2.70 27.65
N GLY A 237 7.05 -2.59 26.39
CA GLY A 237 6.97 -3.75 25.51
C GLY A 237 8.35 -4.32 25.16
N LYS A 238 8.48 -5.65 25.08
CA LYS A 238 9.71 -6.36 24.64
C LYS A 238 9.58 -6.74 23.16
N LEU A 239 10.56 -6.34 22.36
CA LEU A 239 10.69 -6.71 20.93
C LEU A 239 11.84 -7.70 20.78
N VAL A 240 11.56 -8.87 20.24
CA VAL A 240 12.53 -9.84 19.76
C VAL A 240 12.51 -9.86 18.24
N GLN A 241 13.61 -9.49 17.60
CA GLN A 241 13.76 -9.51 16.15
C GLN A 241 14.49 -10.75 15.70
N ILE A 242 13.84 -11.57 14.89
CA ILE A 242 14.33 -12.85 14.36
C ILE A 242 14.61 -12.64 12.89
N GLU A 243 15.88 -12.51 12.49
CA GLU A 243 16.26 -12.28 11.09
C GLU A 243 17.75 -12.55 10.85
N PRO A 244 18.16 -12.79 9.57
CA PRO A 244 19.56 -13.11 9.24
C PRO A 244 20.53 -11.95 9.43
N ARG A 245 20.09 -10.69 9.30
CA ARG A 245 20.93 -9.50 9.34
C ARG A 245 20.59 -8.60 10.53
N LEU A 246 21.58 -7.86 11.02
CA LEU A 246 21.34 -6.83 12.03
C LEU A 246 20.74 -5.57 11.37
N SER A 247 19.44 -5.54 11.21
CA SER A 247 18.68 -4.44 10.60
C SER A 247 18.47 -3.27 11.56
N VAL A 248 17.84 -2.18 11.06
CA VAL A 248 17.39 -1.07 11.92
C VAL A 248 16.40 -1.58 12.98
N THR A 249 15.52 -2.51 12.61
CA THR A 249 14.58 -3.12 13.56
C THR A 249 15.32 -3.93 14.62
N ALA A 250 16.32 -4.74 14.22
CA ALA A 250 17.13 -5.54 15.14
C ALA A 250 17.96 -4.69 16.11
N ILE A 251 18.58 -3.59 15.63
CA ILE A 251 19.34 -2.66 16.49
C ILE A 251 18.43 -2.01 17.56
N LYS A 252 17.15 -1.83 17.27
CA LYS A 252 16.16 -1.23 18.19
C LYS A 252 15.40 -2.26 19.01
N ALA A 253 15.55 -3.54 18.73
CA ALA A 253 14.97 -4.63 19.50
C ALA A 253 15.66 -4.78 20.88
N ASP A 254 14.99 -5.46 21.80
CA ASP A 254 15.60 -5.87 23.07
C ASP A 254 16.50 -7.08 22.87
N GLU A 255 16.19 -7.88 21.84
CA GLU A 255 16.96 -9.07 21.49
C GLU A 255 16.94 -9.25 19.96
N TRP A 256 18.10 -9.53 19.39
CA TRP A 256 18.24 -10.00 18.02
C TRP A 256 18.63 -11.47 18.02
N VAL A 257 17.84 -12.28 17.34
CA VAL A 257 18.08 -13.70 17.13
C VAL A 257 18.53 -13.92 15.69
N PRO A 258 19.84 -14.08 15.44
CA PRO A 258 20.31 -14.40 14.09
C PRO A 258 19.83 -15.78 13.66
N ILE A 259 19.36 -15.88 12.41
CA ILE A 259 18.79 -17.11 11.87
C ILE A 259 19.29 -17.35 10.45
N GLN A 260 19.36 -18.60 10.01
CA GLN A 260 19.66 -18.93 8.62
C GLN A 260 18.58 -18.34 7.68
N PRO A 261 18.95 -17.66 6.56
CA PRO A 261 18.00 -17.07 5.64
C PRO A 261 16.96 -18.07 5.12
N GLY A 262 15.69 -17.67 5.13
CA GLY A 262 14.58 -18.48 4.63
C GLY A 262 14.10 -19.58 5.59
N THR A 263 14.51 -19.54 6.85
CA THR A 263 14.09 -20.50 7.87
C THR A 263 13.15 -19.90 8.93
N GLU A 264 12.66 -18.68 8.73
CA GLU A 264 11.80 -17.95 9.66
C GLU A 264 10.51 -18.73 9.99
N GLY A 265 9.85 -19.29 8.98
CA GLY A 265 8.64 -20.12 9.18
C GLY A 265 8.94 -21.41 9.93
N LEU A 266 10.09 -22.02 9.65
CA LEU A 266 10.55 -23.21 10.38
C LEU A 266 10.77 -22.90 11.87
N PHE A 267 11.39 -21.76 12.16
CA PHE A 267 11.60 -21.31 13.53
C PHE A 267 10.28 -21.03 14.26
N ALA A 268 9.31 -20.40 13.57
CA ALA A 268 7.98 -20.19 14.13
C ALA A 268 7.27 -21.51 14.47
N LEU A 269 7.40 -22.55 13.62
CA LEU A 269 6.86 -23.88 13.89
C LEU A 269 7.59 -24.59 15.03
N GLY A 270 8.89 -24.36 15.23
CA GLY A 270 9.63 -24.84 16.40
C GLY A 270 9.13 -24.21 17.71
N ILE A 271 8.80 -22.92 17.70
CA ILE A 271 8.14 -22.25 18.83
C ILE A 271 6.76 -22.89 19.07
N ALA A 272 5.97 -23.11 18.00
CA ALA A 272 4.66 -23.76 18.10
C ALA A 272 4.77 -25.19 18.69
N ASN A 273 5.78 -25.98 18.26
CA ASN A 273 6.04 -27.31 18.82
C ASN A 273 6.23 -27.25 20.35
N MET A 274 7.10 -26.36 20.81
CA MET A 274 7.36 -26.22 22.25
C MET A 274 6.11 -25.75 23.02
N MET A 275 5.34 -24.81 22.46
CA MET A 275 4.09 -24.35 23.08
C MET A 275 3.09 -25.50 23.21
N ILE A 276 2.95 -26.35 22.19
CA ILE A 276 2.03 -27.49 22.20
C ILE A 276 2.54 -28.57 23.16
N LYS A 277 3.82 -28.91 23.12
CA LYS A 277 4.47 -29.92 23.96
C LYS A 277 4.35 -29.61 25.46
N GLU A 278 4.49 -28.34 25.83
CA GLU A 278 4.36 -27.87 27.22
C GLU A 278 2.93 -27.43 27.60
N GLY A 279 1.98 -27.50 26.67
CA GLY A 279 0.58 -27.11 26.91
C GLY A 279 0.36 -25.62 27.14
N LEU A 280 1.24 -24.76 26.59
CA LEU A 280 1.28 -23.30 26.77
C LEU A 280 0.34 -22.53 25.84
N TYR A 281 -0.47 -23.21 25.04
CA TYR A 281 -1.42 -22.58 24.12
C TYR A 281 -2.79 -22.34 24.78
N ASN A 282 -3.57 -21.43 24.22
CA ASN A 282 -4.93 -21.16 24.65
C ASN A 282 -5.88 -22.29 24.19
N LYS A 283 -6.11 -23.26 25.09
CA LYS A 283 -6.90 -24.47 24.79
C LYS A 283 -8.35 -24.15 24.46
N GLU A 284 -8.96 -23.17 25.13
CA GLU A 284 -10.34 -22.76 24.89
C GLU A 284 -10.50 -22.13 23.50
N PHE A 285 -9.62 -21.20 23.14
CA PHE A 285 -9.63 -20.58 21.82
C PHE A 285 -9.44 -21.62 20.71
N VAL A 286 -8.45 -22.50 20.85
CA VAL A 286 -8.15 -23.55 19.86
C VAL A 286 -9.30 -24.53 19.73
N ALA A 287 -9.95 -24.91 20.82
CA ALA A 287 -11.07 -25.84 20.78
C ALA A 287 -12.36 -25.23 20.19
N SER A 288 -12.61 -23.94 20.44
CA SER A 288 -13.86 -23.28 20.03
C SER A 288 -13.78 -22.64 18.63
N LEU A 289 -12.63 -22.07 18.26
CA LEU A 289 -12.43 -21.30 17.02
C LEU A 289 -11.38 -21.90 16.09
N GLY A 290 -10.57 -22.87 16.56
CA GLY A 290 -9.58 -23.55 15.73
C GLY A 290 -10.22 -24.65 14.89
N SER A 291 -9.68 -24.85 13.68
CA SER A 291 -10.04 -25.99 12.81
C SER A 291 -8.78 -26.71 12.37
N GLY A 292 -8.81 -28.05 12.33
CA GLY A 292 -7.67 -28.86 11.90
C GLY A 292 -6.51 -28.93 12.91
N PHE A 293 -6.72 -28.59 14.17
CA PHE A 293 -5.71 -28.73 15.22
C PHE A 293 -5.49 -30.21 15.60
N GLU A 294 -6.55 -30.94 15.84
CA GLU A 294 -6.52 -32.42 16.02
C GLU A 294 -6.73 -33.09 14.66
N ASN A 295 -6.45 -34.40 14.58
CA ASN A 295 -6.73 -35.21 13.39
C ASN A 295 -8.22 -35.16 13.03
N TRP A 296 -8.54 -35.07 11.76
CA TRP A 296 -9.91 -34.91 11.30
C TRP A 296 -10.19 -35.68 10.01
N THR A 297 -11.46 -35.94 9.76
CA THR A 297 -11.92 -36.64 8.55
C THR A 297 -12.73 -35.66 7.70
N ASP A 298 -12.45 -35.56 6.41
CA ASP A 298 -13.19 -34.70 5.49
C ASP A 298 -14.55 -35.29 5.09
N THR A 299 -15.35 -34.54 4.35
CA THR A 299 -16.68 -34.95 3.89
C THR A 299 -16.67 -36.16 2.95
N ASN A 300 -15.51 -36.55 2.42
CA ASN A 300 -15.32 -37.69 1.53
C ASN A 300 -14.81 -38.93 2.32
N GLY A 301 -14.68 -38.83 3.64
CA GLY A 301 -14.20 -39.91 4.50
C GLY A 301 -12.67 -40.05 4.53
N LYS A 302 -11.92 -39.11 3.99
CA LYS A 302 -10.45 -39.11 4.01
C LYS A 302 -9.95 -38.56 5.34
N GLU A 303 -9.07 -39.30 5.99
CA GLU A 303 -8.38 -38.87 7.20
C GLU A 303 -7.27 -37.87 6.88
N HIS A 304 -7.15 -36.83 7.70
CA HIS A 304 -6.15 -35.81 7.64
C HIS A 304 -5.43 -35.69 8.98
N LEU A 305 -4.11 -35.54 8.89
CA LEU A 305 -3.26 -35.28 10.04
C LEU A 305 -3.55 -33.88 10.58
N GLY A 306 -3.78 -33.76 11.88
CA GLY A 306 -3.99 -32.49 12.55
C GLY A 306 -2.68 -31.70 12.72
N PHE A 307 -2.81 -30.39 12.84
CA PHE A 307 -1.67 -29.50 13.02
C PHE A 307 -0.81 -29.89 14.23
N LYS A 308 -1.43 -30.29 15.34
CA LYS A 308 -0.74 -30.69 16.57
C LYS A 308 0.20 -31.87 16.33
N GLU A 309 -0.31 -32.97 15.75
CA GLU A 309 0.49 -34.15 15.48
C GLU A 309 1.58 -33.86 14.45
N PHE A 310 1.24 -33.12 13.36
CA PHE A 310 2.18 -32.72 12.34
C PHE A 310 3.35 -31.90 12.92
N VAL A 311 3.07 -30.91 13.77
CA VAL A 311 4.12 -30.06 14.34
C VAL A 311 4.97 -30.82 15.36
N LEU A 312 4.36 -31.69 16.17
CA LEU A 312 5.10 -32.50 17.14
C LEU A 312 6.04 -33.52 16.49
N SER A 313 5.65 -34.09 15.34
CA SER A 313 6.48 -35.09 14.63
C SER A 313 7.61 -34.46 13.81
N GLU A 314 7.35 -33.30 13.14
CA GLU A 314 8.25 -32.76 12.12
C GLU A 314 9.15 -31.61 12.60
N TYR A 315 8.76 -30.91 13.68
CA TYR A 315 9.39 -29.65 14.09
C TYR A 315 9.92 -29.67 15.53
N ASP A 316 10.50 -30.81 15.95
CA ASP A 316 11.17 -30.90 17.24
C ASP A 316 12.30 -29.85 17.34
N SER A 317 12.54 -29.37 18.57
CA SER A 317 13.49 -28.28 18.84
C SER A 317 14.91 -28.58 18.35
N ASP A 318 15.36 -29.85 18.38
CA ASP A 318 16.70 -30.22 17.87
C ASP A 318 16.76 -30.17 16.35
N VAL A 319 15.69 -30.57 15.65
CA VAL A 319 15.57 -30.47 14.19
C VAL A 319 15.58 -29.00 13.77
N VAL A 320 14.77 -28.18 14.44
CA VAL A 320 14.66 -26.74 14.17
C VAL A 320 16.00 -26.04 14.45
N SER A 321 16.65 -26.34 15.58
CA SER A 321 17.96 -25.78 15.95
C SER A 321 19.02 -26.03 14.87
N ARG A 322 19.17 -27.29 14.43
CA ARG A 322 20.14 -27.63 13.37
C ARG A 322 19.88 -26.90 12.05
N ARG A 323 18.62 -26.68 11.67
CA ARG A 323 18.23 -26.07 10.39
C ARG A 323 18.27 -24.56 10.43
N THR A 324 17.99 -23.95 11.58
CA THR A 324 17.91 -22.50 11.75
C THR A 324 19.20 -21.88 12.27
N GLY A 325 20.05 -22.67 12.90
CA GLY A 325 21.27 -22.20 13.59
C GLY A 325 20.99 -21.59 14.96
N VAL A 326 19.74 -21.63 15.45
CA VAL A 326 19.37 -21.07 16.76
C VAL A 326 19.43 -22.17 17.83
N HIS A 327 20.03 -21.88 18.98
CA HIS A 327 20.16 -22.83 20.06
C HIS A 327 18.81 -23.28 20.64
N VAL A 328 18.68 -24.56 21.00
CA VAL A 328 17.44 -25.15 21.56
C VAL A 328 16.91 -24.37 22.74
N ASP A 329 17.77 -23.95 23.69
CA ASP A 329 17.35 -23.17 24.86
C ASP A 329 16.68 -21.85 24.48
N SER A 330 17.10 -21.23 23.38
CA SER A 330 16.47 -20.01 22.86
C SER A 330 15.08 -20.30 22.30
N ILE A 331 14.87 -21.44 21.61
CA ILE A 331 13.56 -21.85 21.11
C ILE A 331 12.60 -22.05 22.29
N ILE A 332 13.03 -22.81 23.30
CA ILE A 332 12.25 -23.10 24.52
C ILE A 332 11.90 -21.80 25.27
N ARG A 333 12.90 -20.98 25.53
CA ARG A 333 12.71 -19.71 26.23
C ARG A 333 11.75 -18.77 25.51
N LEU A 334 11.90 -18.57 24.20
CA LEU A 334 11.03 -17.71 23.40
C LEU A 334 9.61 -18.22 23.33
N ALA A 335 9.39 -19.54 23.25
CA ALA A 335 8.07 -20.14 23.31
C ALA A 335 7.36 -19.83 24.65
N ARG A 336 8.07 -20.01 25.77
CA ARG A 336 7.55 -19.68 27.11
C ARG A 336 7.30 -18.18 27.31
N GLU A 337 8.22 -17.34 26.86
CA GLU A 337 8.05 -15.87 26.92
C GLU A 337 6.85 -15.40 26.09
N PHE A 338 6.70 -15.92 24.86
CA PHE A 338 5.59 -15.59 23.99
C PHE A 338 4.22 -15.99 24.60
N ALA A 339 4.14 -17.16 25.20
CA ALA A 339 2.93 -17.64 25.86
C ALA A 339 2.58 -16.84 27.13
N SER A 340 3.57 -16.44 27.92
CA SER A 340 3.35 -15.85 29.25
C SER A 340 3.18 -14.32 29.25
N ASN A 341 3.68 -13.60 28.24
CA ASN A 341 3.65 -12.14 28.20
C ASN A 341 2.49 -11.57 27.36
N GLN A 342 1.26 -11.93 27.73
CA GLN A 342 0.06 -11.51 27.02
C GLN A 342 -0.28 -10.00 27.22
N PRO A 343 -0.83 -9.32 26.19
CA PRO A 343 -0.99 -9.79 24.80
C PRO A 343 0.37 -9.87 24.08
N SER A 344 0.66 -11.04 23.50
CA SER A 344 1.83 -11.26 22.68
C SER A 344 1.44 -11.33 21.21
N LEU A 345 2.32 -10.87 20.32
CA LEU A 345 2.01 -10.75 18.90
C LEU A 345 3.21 -11.20 18.05
N ALA A 346 2.96 -12.09 17.11
CA ALA A 346 3.92 -12.51 16.11
C ALA A 346 3.68 -11.78 14.78
N LEU A 347 4.74 -11.18 14.24
CA LEU A 347 4.73 -10.40 13.00
C LEU A 347 5.53 -11.14 11.93
N GLY A 348 4.93 -11.41 10.77
CA GLY A 348 5.57 -12.10 9.66
C GLY A 348 6.23 -11.19 8.64
N PHE A 349 7.09 -11.79 7.83
CA PHE A 349 7.69 -11.18 6.66
C PHE A 349 6.92 -11.54 5.38
N ARG A 350 7.05 -10.71 4.34
CA ARG A 350 6.26 -10.76 3.11
C ARG A 350 6.88 -11.58 1.98
N ASP A 351 7.80 -12.50 2.29
CA ASP A 351 8.56 -13.22 1.27
C ASP A 351 7.84 -14.47 0.75
N ARG A 352 7.20 -15.23 1.66
CA ARG A 352 6.56 -16.52 1.34
C ARG A 352 5.27 -16.74 2.15
N PRO A 353 4.21 -17.28 1.51
CA PRO A 353 2.98 -17.63 2.22
C PRO A 353 3.20 -18.56 3.40
N PHE A 354 4.06 -19.57 3.25
CA PHE A 354 4.41 -20.52 4.31
C PHE A 354 4.94 -19.84 5.59
N HIS A 355 5.84 -18.86 5.45
CA HIS A 355 6.35 -18.12 6.61
C HIS A 355 5.25 -17.34 7.30
N GLN A 356 4.40 -16.68 6.52
CA GLN A 356 3.28 -15.93 7.06
C GLN A 356 2.25 -16.84 7.73
N MET A 357 1.98 -18.03 7.16
CA MET A 357 1.12 -19.04 7.79
C MET A 357 1.65 -19.46 9.16
N ALA A 358 2.92 -19.86 9.23
CA ALA A 358 3.56 -20.30 10.47
C ALA A 358 3.51 -19.22 11.57
N VAL A 359 3.78 -17.96 11.19
CA VAL A 359 3.70 -16.83 12.13
C VAL A 359 2.25 -16.53 12.55
N SER A 360 1.30 -16.58 11.63
CA SER A 360 -0.13 -16.38 11.94
C SER A 360 -0.67 -17.43 12.89
N ILE A 361 -0.21 -18.67 12.77
CA ILE A 361 -0.58 -19.79 13.68
C ILE A 361 -0.13 -19.50 15.11
N LEU A 362 1.04 -18.88 15.33
CA LEU A 362 1.47 -18.50 16.68
C LEU A 362 0.46 -17.56 17.36
N ASN A 363 -0.09 -16.58 16.63
CA ASN A 363 -1.14 -15.70 17.16
C ASN A 363 -2.42 -16.47 17.50
N GLY A 364 -2.77 -17.47 16.67
CA GLY A 364 -3.88 -18.38 16.94
C GLY A 364 -3.67 -19.25 18.19
N LEU A 365 -2.46 -19.78 18.39
CA LEU A 365 -2.15 -20.61 19.55
C LEU A 365 -2.30 -19.84 20.87
N VAL A 366 -1.99 -18.54 20.91
CA VAL A 366 -2.19 -17.71 22.12
C VAL A 366 -3.58 -17.07 22.20
N GLY A 367 -4.43 -17.24 21.18
CA GLY A 367 -5.78 -16.67 21.15
C GLY A 367 -5.81 -15.16 20.86
N ASN A 368 -4.74 -14.57 20.32
CA ASN A 368 -4.64 -13.14 20.06
C ASN A 368 -5.05 -12.78 18.62
N ILE A 369 -6.24 -13.22 18.22
CA ILE A 369 -6.86 -12.87 16.94
C ILE A 369 -8.10 -12.04 17.22
N ASP A 370 -8.20 -10.90 16.54
CA ASP A 370 -9.25 -9.89 16.68
C ASP A 370 -9.40 -9.32 18.12
N THR A 371 -8.27 -9.24 18.80
CA THR A 371 -8.16 -8.71 20.15
C THR A 371 -7.15 -7.56 20.23
N SER A 372 -7.29 -6.68 21.23
CA SER A 372 -6.32 -5.60 21.47
C SER A 372 -4.92 -6.16 21.76
N GLY A 373 -3.92 -5.65 21.07
CA GLY A 373 -2.53 -6.13 21.14
C GLY A 373 -2.26 -7.38 20.31
N GLY A 374 -3.22 -7.82 19.48
CA GLY A 374 -3.15 -9.02 18.64
C GLY A 374 -3.19 -8.74 17.14
N LEU A 375 -3.44 -9.79 16.38
CA LEU A 375 -3.71 -9.74 14.94
C LEU A 375 -5.19 -9.38 14.74
N LEU A 376 -5.44 -8.18 14.22
CA LEU A 376 -6.80 -7.68 14.00
C LEU A 376 -7.33 -8.11 12.62
N ILE A 377 -8.64 -8.31 12.54
CA ILE A 377 -9.34 -8.61 11.29
C ILE A 377 -9.67 -7.29 10.59
N PRO A 378 -9.02 -6.93 9.46
CA PRO A 378 -9.30 -5.69 8.77
C PRO A 378 -10.70 -5.68 8.18
N THR A 379 -11.44 -4.60 8.42
CA THR A 379 -12.73 -4.34 7.78
C THR A 379 -12.55 -3.41 6.58
N ALA A 380 -13.25 -3.69 5.49
CA ALA A 380 -13.19 -2.84 4.31
C ALA A 380 -13.94 -1.51 4.52
N VAL A 381 -13.46 -0.43 3.88
CA VAL A 381 -14.24 0.79 3.72
C VAL A 381 -15.51 0.45 2.93
N PRO A 382 -16.71 0.82 3.40
CA PRO A 382 -17.96 0.49 2.74
C PRO A 382 -18.22 1.39 1.51
N LEU A 383 -17.31 1.34 0.53
CA LEU A 383 -17.51 2.02 -0.76
C LEU A 383 -18.67 1.35 -1.51
N GLN A 384 -19.46 2.16 -2.20
CA GLN A 384 -20.49 1.63 -3.10
C GLN A 384 -19.79 0.93 -4.28
N SER A 385 -20.16 -0.33 -4.51
CA SER A 385 -19.67 -1.09 -5.67
C SER A 385 -20.12 -0.42 -6.96
N LEU A 386 -19.26 -0.37 -7.97
CA LEU A 386 -19.62 0.16 -9.28
C LEU A 386 -20.83 -0.60 -9.85
N PRO A 387 -21.79 0.05 -10.53
CA PRO A 387 -23.03 -0.57 -10.94
C PRO A 387 -22.79 -1.72 -11.93
N PRO A 388 -23.62 -2.77 -11.94
CA PRO A 388 -23.51 -3.83 -12.92
C PRO A 388 -23.66 -3.30 -14.35
N PHE A 389 -23.09 -3.99 -15.33
CA PHE A 389 -23.15 -3.62 -16.73
C PHE A 389 -23.28 -4.85 -17.64
N ALA A 390 -23.85 -4.66 -18.82
CA ALA A 390 -23.94 -5.71 -19.82
C ALA A 390 -22.61 -5.87 -20.57
N LYS A 391 -22.26 -7.11 -20.88
CA LYS A 391 -21.14 -7.47 -21.75
C LYS A 391 -21.65 -7.92 -23.11
N ASP A 392 -21.02 -7.47 -24.17
CA ASP A 392 -21.32 -8.00 -25.50
C ASP A 392 -20.65 -9.36 -25.77
N ALA A 393 -21.04 -10.03 -26.82
CA ALA A 393 -20.55 -11.37 -27.17
C ALA A 393 -19.02 -11.44 -27.36
N VAL A 394 -18.38 -10.34 -27.82
CA VAL A 394 -16.93 -10.27 -27.99
C VAL A 394 -16.24 -10.25 -26.62
N ALA A 395 -16.77 -9.48 -25.67
CA ALA A 395 -16.24 -9.43 -24.32
C ALA A 395 -16.42 -10.78 -23.60
N GLU A 396 -17.61 -11.39 -23.68
CA GLU A 396 -17.85 -12.70 -23.08
C GLU A 396 -16.92 -13.79 -23.61
N LYS A 397 -16.69 -13.82 -24.94
CA LYS A 397 -15.76 -14.75 -25.56
C LYS A 397 -14.34 -14.54 -25.06
N GLY A 398 -13.87 -13.28 -25.03
CA GLY A 398 -12.50 -12.96 -24.62
C GLY A 398 -12.22 -13.30 -23.15
N LEU A 399 -13.20 -13.09 -22.25
CA LEU A 399 -13.09 -13.41 -20.83
C LEU A 399 -13.04 -14.93 -20.52
N ARG A 400 -13.40 -15.79 -21.48
CA ARG A 400 -13.27 -17.25 -21.33
C ARG A 400 -11.89 -17.77 -21.71
N VAL A 401 -11.07 -16.93 -22.37
CA VAL A 401 -9.70 -17.29 -22.76
C VAL A 401 -8.84 -17.37 -21.49
N GLU A 402 -7.91 -18.30 -21.48
CA GLU A 402 -6.93 -18.45 -20.39
C GLU A 402 -6.14 -17.15 -20.19
N ARG A 403 -5.86 -16.80 -18.95
CA ARG A 403 -5.02 -15.65 -18.63
C ARG A 403 -3.58 -15.91 -19.03
N ILE A 404 -2.92 -14.87 -19.56
CA ILE A 404 -1.53 -14.96 -20.00
C ILE A 404 -0.54 -15.24 -18.87
N ASP A 405 -0.88 -14.93 -17.62
CA ASP A 405 -0.07 -15.22 -16.44
C ASP A 405 -0.36 -16.60 -15.82
N GLY A 406 -1.23 -17.41 -16.45
CA GLY A 406 -1.65 -18.70 -15.94
C GLY A 406 -2.59 -18.62 -14.73
N GLY A 407 -2.98 -17.43 -14.30
CA GLY A 407 -3.90 -17.22 -13.19
C GLY A 407 -5.31 -17.73 -13.51
N LYS A 408 -5.95 -18.41 -12.56
CA LYS A 408 -7.36 -18.79 -12.69
C LYS A 408 -8.25 -17.61 -12.30
N LYS A 409 -9.33 -17.36 -13.05
CA LYS A 409 -10.29 -16.28 -12.77
C LYS A 409 -10.92 -16.37 -11.36
N SER A 410 -10.99 -17.58 -10.82
CA SER A 410 -11.49 -17.88 -9.46
C SER A 410 -10.39 -17.96 -8.40
N SER A 411 -9.12 -17.70 -8.76
CA SER A 411 -8.04 -17.72 -7.78
C SER A 411 -8.14 -16.49 -6.91
N LEU A 412 -8.41 -16.66 -5.65
CA LEU A 412 -8.31 -15.62 -4.63
C LEU A 412 -6.85 -15.22 -4.36
N MET A 413 -5.90 -15.96 -4.93
CA MET A 413 -4.48 -15.76 -4.69
C MET A 413 -3.90 -14.78 -5.69
N PHE A 414 -3.07 -13.87 -5.20
CA PHE A 414 -2.20 -13.05 -6.04
C PHE A 414 -1.23 -13.95 -6.80
N GLN A 415 -1.06 -13.68 -8.08
CA GLN A 415 -0.09 -14.39 -8.91
C GLN A 415 1.18 -13.53 -9.07
N PRO A 416 2.38 -14.11 -8.91
CA PRO A 416 3.60 -13.38 -9.21
C PRO A 416 3.63 -13.01 -10.70
N PRO A 417 4.18 -11.84 -11.06
CA PRO A 417 4.16 -11.37 -12.46
C PRO A 417 5.14 -12.11 -13.38
N TYR A 418 6.00 -12.99 -12.86
CA TYR A 418 7.00 -13.72 -13.65
C TYR A 418 6.42 -14.64 -14.73
N PRO A 419 5.35 -15.42 -14.48
CA PRO A 419 4.74 -16.22 -15.52
C PRO A 419 4.28 -15.39 -16.72
N PHE A 420 3.76 -14.18 -16.50
CA PHE A 420 3.42 -13.26 -17.57
C PHE A 420 4.60 -13.02 -18.52
N ALA A 421 5.76 -12.61 -18.00
CA ALA A 421 6.92 -12.30 -18.84
C ALA A 421 7.44 -13.53 -19.58
N SER A 422 7.51 -14.69 -18.92
CA SER A 422 7.93 -15.96 -19.54
C SER A 422 6.95 -16.42 -20.62
N ASN A 423 5.65 -16.27 -20.40
CA ASN A 423 4.60 -16.66 -21.33
C ASN A 423 4.56 -15.74 -22.56
N VAL A 424 4.80 -14.43 -22.38
CA VAL A 424 4.95 -13.49 -23.51
C VAL A 424 6.12 -13.89 -24.41
N ILE A 425 7.28 -14.22 -23.83
CA ILE A 425 8.47 -14.65 -24.60
C ILE A 425 8.18 -15.94 -25.36
N SER A 426 7.61 -16.95 -24.70
CA SER A 426 7.29 -18.23 -25.33
C SER A 426 6.11 -18.16 -26.31
N GLY A 427 5.28 -17.13 -26.23
CA GLY A 427 4.04 -17.01 -27.00
C GLY A 427 2.92 -17.95 -26.55
N LYS A 428 2.98 -18.46 -25.33
CA LYS A 428 2.00 -19.40 -24.77
C LYS A 428 1.34 -18.80 -23.53
N PRO A 429 -0.01 -18.84 -23.42
CA PRO A 429 -0.97 -19.36 -24.42
C PRO A 429 -1.07 -18.47 -25.67
N TYR A 430 -0.70 -17.20 -25.58
CA TYR A 430 -0.65 -16.20 -26.66
C TYR A 430 0.24 -15.01 -26.25
N ARG A 431 0.50 -14.09 -27.20
CA ARG A 431 1.16 -12.81 -26.93
C ARG A 431 0.14 -11.68 -26.87
N PRO A 432 0.29 -10.70 -25.96
CA PRO A 432 -0.51 -9.49 -26.02
C PRO A 432 -0.08 -8.64 -27.22
N GLU A 433 -1.05 -7.98 -27.83
CA GLU A 433 -0.82 -6.97 -28.89
C GLU A 433 -0.70 -5.57 -28.29
N VAL A 434 -1.41 -5.33 -27.16
CA VAL A 434 -1.39 -4.06 -26.44
C VAL A 434 -1.14 -4.34 -24.96
N LEU A 435 -0.18 -3.62 -24.38
CA LEU A 435 0.11 -3.63 -22.96
C LEU A 435 -0.06 -2.23 -22.37
N PHE A 436 -0.93 -2.10 -21.38
CA PHE A 436 -1.04 -0.91 -20.55
C PHE A 436 -0.21 -1.07 -19.29
N ILE A 437 0.53 -0.03 -18.89
CA ILE A 437 1.36 -0.03 -17.68
C ILE A 437 1.00 1.19 -16.84
N TYR A 438 0.54 0.94 -15.61
CA TYR A 438 0.13 1.99 -14.68
C TYR A 438 0.67 1.74 -13.28
N TYR A 439 1.37 2.72 -12.70
CA TYR A 439 1.98 2.64 -11.36
C TYR A 439 2.94 1.45 -11.18
N SER A 440 3.57 1.00 -12.25
CA SER A 440 4.45 -0.16 -12.26
C SER A 440 5.74 0.13 -13.06
N ASN A 441 6.88 -0.17 -12.46
CA ASN A 441 8.19 -0.08 -13.11
C ASN A 441 8.92 -1.44 -13.00
N PRO A 442 8.46 -2.48 -13.74
CA PRO A 442 9.01 -3.83 -13.62
C PRO A 442 10.46 -3.96 -14.05
N LEU A 443 10.96 -3.06 -14.91
CA LEU A 443 12.37 -3.06 -15.30
C LEU A 443 13.32 -2.60 -14.20
N PHE A 444 12.79 -1.95 -13.15
CA PHE A 444 13.54 -1.55 -11.97
C PHE A 444 13.17 -2.40 -10.74
N SER A 445 11.88 -2.67 -10.53
CA SER A 445 11.38 -3.22 -9.28
C SER A 445 11.40 -4.75 -9.18
N ASN A 446 11.61 -5.47 -10.29
CA ASN A 446 11.67 -6.93 -10.26
C ASN A 446 13.11 -7.44 -10.16
N PRO A 447 13.34 -8.57 -9.49
CA PRO A 447 14.68 -9.19 -9.38
C PRO A 447 15.31 -9.62 -10.71
N ASN A 448 14.49 -9.82 -11.75
CA ASN A 448 14.96 -10.18 -13.10
C ASN A 448 14.41 -9.19 -14.14
N PRO A 449 14.99 -7.98 -14.25
CA PRO A 449 14.54 -6.98 -15.22
C PRO A 449 14.74 -7.40 -16.67
N ASP A 450 15.76 -8.21 -16.96
CA ASP A 450 16.05 -8.71 -18.32
C ASP A 450 14.92 -9.59 -18.86
N LEU A 451 14.27 -10.37 -18.01
CA LEU A 451 13.11 -11.17 -18.38
C LEU A 451 11.97 -10.27 -18.90
N PHE A 452 11.68 -9.18 -18.19
CA PHE A 452 10.66 -8.22 -18.61
C PHE A 452 11.09 -7.43 -19.85
N SER A 453 12.35 -7.07 -19.97
CA SER A 453 12.89 -6.40 -21.17
C SER A 453 12.72 -7.25 -22.43
N LYS A 454 13.00 -8.56 -22.34
CA LYS A 454 12.77 -9.52 -23.44
C LYS A 454 11.29 -9.67 -23.76
N ALA A 455 10.43 -9.78 -22.73
CA ALA A 455 8.99 -9.87 -22.94
C ALA A 455 8.43 -8.62 -23.62
N PHE A 456 8.87 -7.44 -23.22
CA PHE A 456 8.44 -6.18 -23.83
C PHE A 456 8.84 -6.06 -25.29
N ALA A 457 9.96 -6.65 -25.70
CA ALA A 457 10.38 -6.66 -27.10
C ALA A 457 9.39 -7.39 -28.02
N GLU A 458 8.63 -8.34 -27.48
CA GLU A 458 7.65 -9.16 -28.21
C GLU A 458 6.24 -8.51 -28.29
N ILE A 459 6.01 -7.37 -27.63
CA ILE A 459 4.69 -6.72 -27.57
C ILE A 459 4.66 -5.55 -28.56
N PRO A 460 3.73 -5.53 -29.53
CA PRO A 460 3.68 -4.49 -30.56
C PRO A 460 3.45 -3.08 -30.06
N LEU A 461 2.53 -2.89 -29.08
CA LEU A 461 2.21 -1.58 -28.53
C LEU A 461 2.25 -1.61 -26.99
N ILE A 462 3.15 -0.84 -26.42
CA ILE A 462 3.22 -0.60 -24.98
C ILE A 462 2.87 0.85 -24.70
N VAL A 463 1.84 1.06 -23.87
CA VAL A 463 1.36 2.38 -23.41
C VAL A 463 1.65 2.53 -21.93
N SER A 464 2.48 3.49 -21.58
CA SER A 464 2.79 3.85 -20.19
C SER A 464 2.00 5.07 -19.74
N PHE A 465 1.46 5.02 -18.53
CA PHE A 465 0.76 6.15 -17.88
C PHE A 465 1.65 6.81 -16.81
N SER A 466 2.96 6.81 -17.00
CA SER A 466 3.90 7.41 -16.05
C SER A 466 4.04 8.93 -16.26
N PRO A 467 4.05 9.75 -15.19
CA PRO A 467 4.43 11.16 -15.28
C PRO A 467 5.94 11.38 -15.40
N TYR A 468 6.74 10.32 -15.30
CA TYR A 468 8.21 10.36 -15.33
C TYR A 468 8.77 9.38 -16.35
N MET A 469 9.97 9.70 -16.88
CA MET A 469 10.71 8.80 -17.77
C MET A 469 11.48 7.77 -16.94
N ASP A 470 10.75 6.83 -16.35
CA ASP A 470 11.34 5.69 -15.64
C ASP A 470 11.84 4.60 -16.62
N ASP A 471 12.55 3.57 -16.10
CA ASP A 471 13.14 2.50 -16.90
C ASP A 471 12.12 1.78 -17.79
N THR A 472 10.90 1.64 -17.29
CA THR A 472 9.79 0.99 -18.01
C THR A 472 9.15 1.94 -19.02
N ALA A 473 8.91 3.19 -18.65
CA ALA A 473 8.39 4.21 -19.57
C ALA A 473 9.34 4.43 -20.75
N ALA A 474 10.65 4.40 -20.52
CA ALA A 474 11.67 4.49 -21.58
C ALA A 474 11.60 3.34 -22.61
N LYS A 475 10.92 2.25 -22.29
CA LYS A 475 10.68 1.12 -23.21
C LYS A 475 9.25 1.10 -23.78
N ALA A 476 8.42 2.08 -23.49
CA ALA A 476 7.10 2.19 -24.09
C ALA A 476 7.15 2.68 -25.55
N ASP A 477 6.04 2.57 -26.24
CA ASP A 477 5.84 3.11 -27.60
C ASP A 477 5.07 4.42 -27.55
N LEU A 478 4.21 4.55 -26.52
CA LEU A 478 3.38 5.71 -26.27
C LEU A 478 3.38 6.00 -24.77
N ILE A 479 3.56 7.27 -24.38
CA ILE A 479 3.44 7.70 -23.00
C ILE A 479 2.28 8.69 -22.91
N LEU A 480 1.31 8.37 -22.05
CA LEU A 480 0.17 9.22 -21.69
C LEU A 480 0.41 9.74 -20.28
N PRO A 481 1.02 10.93 -20.11
CA PRO A 481 1.52 11.35 -18.80
C PRO A 481 0.37 11.60 -17.82
N ASP A 482 0.39 10.83 -16.71
CA ASP A 482 -0.53 11.02 -15.59
C ASP A 482 -0.23 12.34 -14.84
N ARG A 483 -1.20 12.85 -14.12
CA ARG A 483 -1.01 13.91 -13.13
C ARG A 483 -0.30 13.39 -11.89
N THR A 484 0.48 14.22 -11.23
CA THR A 484 1.03 13.87 -9.92
C THR A 484 -0.06 13.79 -8.85
N PRO A 485 0.21 13.15 -7.71
CA PRO A 485 -0.78 13.06 -6.62
C PRO A 485 -1.35 14.40 -6.13
N LEU A 486 -0.62 15.50 -6.29
CA LEU A 486 -1.05 16.84 -5.87
C LEU A 486 -1.93 17.57 -6.91
N GLU A 487 -2.10 16.99 -8.10
CA GLU A 487 -2.83 17.58 -9.23
C GLU A 487 -4.12 16.81 -9.59
N ARG A 488 -4.50 15.77 -8.83
CA ARG A 488 -5.64 14.90 -9.20
C ARG A 488 -6.46 14.41 -8.02
N TRP A 489 -7.69 14.02 -8.32
CA TRP A 489 -8.57 13.32 -7.42
C TRP A 489 -8.22 11.83 -7.34
N GLN A 490 -8.23 11.27 -6.14
CA GLN A 490 -8.15 9.83 -5.89
C GLN A 490 -8.61 9.51 -4.47
N ASP A 491 -9.17 8.32 -4.28
CA ASP A 491 -9.36 7.74 -2.94
C ASP A 491 -8.10 6.99 -2.50
N ASP A 492 -7.92 6.88 -1.20
CA ASP A 492 -6.83 6.14 -0.60
C ASP A 492 -7.31 5.48 0.70
N SER A 493 -7.63 4.19 0.62
CA SER A 493 -8.09 3.41 1.77
C SER A 493 -6.92 2.72 2.43
N VAL A 494 -6.75 2.91 3.74
CA VAL A 494 -5.72 2.27 4.56
C VAL A 494 -6.33 1.60 5.77
N PHE A 495 -5.74 0.49 6.19
CA PHE A 495 -6.06 -0.14 7.46
C PHE A 495 -5.10 0.35 8.54
N LEU A 496 -5.66 0.80 9.65
CA LEU A 496 -4.87 1.12 10.82
C LEU A 496 -4.53 -0.16 11.59
N ASN A 497 -3.38 -0.14 12.26
CA ASN A 497 -3.03 -1.16 13.27
C ASN A 497 -3.98 -1.15 14.50
N LYS A 498 -5.12 -0.50 14.37
CA LYS A 498 -6.18 -0.36 15.39
C LYS A 498 -7.50 -1.03 14.96
N GLY A 499 -7.50 -1.81 13.88
CA GLY A 499 -8.63 -2.62 13.45
C GLY A 499 -9.73 -1.89 12.67
N PHE A 500 -9.61 -0.58 12.39
CA PHE A 500 -10.58 0.13 11.57
C PHE A 500 -9.95 0.72 10.29
N PRO A 501 -10.70 0.77 9.19
CA PRO A 501 -10.24 1.34 7.95
C PRO A 501 -10.31 2.86 7.99
N VAL A 502 -9.41 3.52 7.27
CA VAL A 502 -9.43 4.97 7.04
C VAL A 502 -9.54 5.22 5.54
N LEU A 503 -10.53 6.01 5.15
CA LEU A 503 -10.65 6.54 3.80
C LEU A 503 -10.04 7.93 3.75
N GLY A 504 -8.97 8.10 3.02
CA GLY A 504 -8.41 9.38 2.67
C GLY A 504 -8.88 9.84 1.29
N ILE A 505 -9.19 11.12 1.14
CA ILE A 505 -9.47 11.73 -0.16
C ILE A 505 -8.26 12.55 -0.58
N ARG A 506 -7.68 12.17 -1.70
CA ARG A 506 -6.65 12.97 -2.36
C ARG A 506 -7.33 13.93 -3.30
N GLN A 507 -7.36 15.21 -2.92
CA GLN A 507 -7.85 16.28 -3.77
C GLN A 507 -6.68 17.01 -4.43
N PRO A 508 -6.86 17.57 -5.64
CA PRO A 508 -5.86 18.44 -6.25
C PRO A 508 -5.65 19.70 -5.39
N VAL A 509 -4.40 20.05 -5.17
CA VAL A 509 -4.03 21.24 -4.38
C VAL A 509 -3.64 22.42 -5.26
N ILE A 510 -3.26 22.12 -6.50
CA ILE A 510 -2.95 23.09 -7.55
C ILE A 510 -3.57 22.65 -8.87
N GLU A 511 -3.70 23.58 -9.80
CA GLU A 511 -3.99 23.26 -11.19
C GLU A 511 -2.82 22.49 -11.83
N PRO A 512 -3.09 21.62 -12.81
CA PRO A 512 -2.04 20.86 -13.48
C PRO A 512 -0.99 21.79 -14.11
N LEU A 513 0.30 21.55 -13.78
CA LEU A 513 1.40 22.37 -14.29
C LEU A 513 1.64 22.20 -15.80
N TYR A 514 1.27 21.06 -16.35
CA TYR A 514 1.56 20.67 -17.74
C TYR A 514 0.33 20.10 -18.44
N GLN A 515 0.45 19.81 -19.74
CA GLN A 515 -0.60 19.16 -20.54
C GLN A 515 -0.75 17.67 -20.19
N THR A 516 -0.93 17.37 -18.90
CA THR A 516 -1.13 16.03 -18.36
C THR A 516 -2.62 15.79 -18.07
N ARG A 517 -3.07 14.53 -18.10
CA ARG A 517 -4.44 14.15 -17.74
C ARG A 517 -4.42 13.07 -16.68
N ALA A 518 -5.35 13.11 -15.74
CA ALA A 518 -5.50 12.02 -14.78
C ALA A 518 -5.84 10.72 -15.51
N THR A 519 -5.15 9.63 -15.19
CA THR A 519 -5.32 8.34 -15.88
C THR A 519 -6.77 7.84 -15.84
N GLY A 520 -7.52 8.10 -14.76
CA GLY A 520 -8.94 7.77 -14.70
C GLY A 520 -9.76 8.47 -15.78
N ASP A 521 -9.50 9.77 -16.00
CA ASP A 521 -10.16 10.55 -17.04
C ASP A 521 -9.78 10.06 -18.44
N VAL A 522 -8.49 9.72 -18.65
CA VAL A 522 -7.99 9.15 -19.90
C VAL A 522 -8.70 7.83 -20.22
N LEU A 523 -8.86 6.97 -19.21
CA LEU A 523 -9.55 5.70 -19.38
C LEU A 523 -11.03 5.89 -19.77
N LEU A 524 -11.72 6.83 -19.13
CA LEU A 524 -13.10 7.20 -19.48
C LEU A 524 -13.21 7.77 -20.91
N GLN A 525 -12.23 8.54 -21.37
CA GLN A 525 -12.17 9.04 -22.75
C GLN A 525 -11.95 7.90 -23.76
N ILE A 526 -11.08 6.93 -23.43
CA ILE A 526 -10.89 5.73 -24.26
C ILE A 526 -12.20 4.93 -24.37
N THR A 527 -12.94 4.74 -23.27
CA THR A 527 -14.23 4.02 -23.31
C THR A 527 -15.26 4.72 -24.17
N LYS A 528 -15.34 6.06 -24.11
CA LYS A 528 -16.20 6.87 -25.00
C LYS A 528 -15.82 6.69 -26.46
N SER A 529 -14.53 6.65 -26.78
CA SER A 529 -14.03 6.44 -28.15
C SER A 529 -14.31 5.03 -28.69
N LEU A 530 -14.36 4.02 -27.81
CA LEU A 530 -14.71 2.65 -28.18
C LEU A 530 -16.19 2.48 -28.49
N GLY A 531 -17.05 3.23 -27.79
CA GLY A 531 -18.51 3.20 -28.02
C GLY A 531 -19.19 1.92 -27.55
N GLY A 532 -20.44 1.74 -27.97
CA GLY A 532 -21.23 0.52 -27.72
C GLY A 532 -21.44 0.19 -26.25
N GLU A 533 -21.47 -1.10 -25.92
CA GLU A 533 -21.65 -1.57 -24.52
C GLU A 533 -20.49 -1.17 -23.62
N ILE A 534 -19.27 -1.00 -24.17
CA ILE A 534 -18.12 -0.50 -23.38
C ILE A 534 -18.41 0.91 -22.88
N GLN A 535 -18.87 1.82 -23.72
CA GLN A 535 -19.21 3.19 -23.31
C GLN A 535 -20.33 3.20 -22.26
N LYS A 536 -21.37 2.40 -22.46
CA LYS A 536 -22.51 2.29 -21.51
C LYS A 536 -22.07 1.77 -20.14
N ALA A 537 -21.03 0.95 -20.09
CA ALA A 537 -20.46 0.47 -18.84
C ALA A 537 -19.81 1.59 -17.98
N PHE A 538 -19.58 2.78 -18.55
CA PHE A 538 -18.91 3.90 -17.88
C PHE A 538 -19.76 5.17 -17.96
N PRO A 539 -20.80 5.31 -17.11
CA PRO A 539 -21.74 6.43 -17.16
C PRO A 539 -21.18 7.75 -16.59
N TRP A 540 -19.89 7.82 -16.29
CA TRP A 540 -19.23 8.97 -15.68
C TRP A 540 -18.49 9.81 -16.72
N ASN A 541 -18.40 11.12 -16.45
CA ASN A 541 -17.67 12.06 -17.31
C ASN A 541 -16.20 12.14 -16.95
N ASP A 542 -15.87 12.08 -15.68
CA ASP A 542 -14.53 12.12 -15.12
C ASP A 542 -14.39 11.19 -13.91
N PHE A 543 -13.18 11.02 -13.43
CA PHE A 543 -12.88 10.14 -12.29
C PHE A 543 -13.41 10.70 -10.96
N LYS A 544 -13.62 12.00 -10.83
CA LYS A 544 -14.25 12.59 -9.64
C LYS A 544 -15.69 12.11 -9.48
N GLU A 545 -16.44 11.97 -10.57
CA GLU A 545 -17.78 11.38 -10.53
C GLU A 545 -17.77 9.91 -10.08
N VAL A 546 -16.74 9.13 -10.48
CA VAL A 546 -16.55 7.75 -10.00
C VAL A 546 -16.30 7.74 -8.50
N LEU A 547 -15.47 8.68 -7.99
CA LEU A 547 -15.21 8.83 -6.56
C LEU A 547 -16.49 9.18 -5.79
N LEU A 548 -17.23 10.17 -6.25
CA LEU A 548 -18.50 10.58 -5.63
C LEU A 548 -19.47 9.41 -5.55
N TYR A 549 -19.58 8.63 -6.62
CA TYR A 549 -20.42 7.44 -6.65
C TYR A 549 -20.00 6.41 -5.60
N GLY A 550 -18.71 6.08 -5.53
CA GLY A 550 -18.18 5.09 -4.58
C GLY A 550 -18.30 5.55 -3.11
N ILE A 551 -17.97 6.83 -2.85
CA ILE A 551 -17.98 7.42 -1.50
C ILE A 551 -19.40 7.54 -0.94
N LYS A 552 -20.41 7.61 -1.81
CA LYS A 552 -21.81 7.59 -1.38
C LYS A 552 -22.13 6.35 -0.52
N GLY A 553 -21.51 5.20 -0.79
CA GLY A 553 -21.66 4.01 0.05
C GLY A 553 -21.17 4.21 1.50
N VAL A 554 -20.12 5.01 1.71
CA VAL A 554 -19.64 5.35 3.05
C VAL A 554 -20.67 6.21 3.80
N PHE A 555 -21.26 7.19 3.12
CA PHE A 555 -22.33 8.01 3.68
C PHE A 555 -23.59 7.18 4.00
N ASP A 556 -24.01 6.33 3.08
CA ASP A 556 -25.21 5.50 3.22
C ASP A 556 -25.06 4.41 4.31
N ALA A 557 -23.82 3.99 4.60
CA ALA A 557 -23.53 3.04 5.67
C ALA A 557 -23.84 3.58 7.08
N LYS A 558 -23.97 4.90 7.24
CA LYS A 558 -24.30 5.60 8.51
C LYS A 558 -23.43 5.16 9.69
N ARG A 559 -22.16 4.90 9.43
CA ARG A 559 -21.16 4.49 10.43
C ARG A 559 -19.79 5.04 10.05
N GLY A 560 -18.98 5.32 11.05
CA GLY A 560 -17.70 6.00 10.90
C GLY A 560 -17.82 7.50 11.22
N ASP A 561 -16.70 8.20 11.22
CA ASP A 561 -16.63 9.63 11.49
C ASP A 561 -15.63 10.31 10.55
N THR A 562 -15.79 11.62 10.37
CA THR A 562 -14.81 12.46 9.67
C THR A 562 -13.85 13.08 10.68
N PHE A 563 -12.56 13.10 10.32
CA PHE A 563 -11.51 13.62 11.18
C PHE A 563 -11.41 15.15 11.05
N GLY A 564 -12.22 15.86 11.85
CA GLY A 564 -12.22 17.32 11.96
C GLY A 564 -11.75 17.81 13.34
N LEU A 565 -11.92 19.10 13.61
CA LEU A 565 -11.51 19.74 14.87
C LEU A 565 -12.16 19.14 16.14
N GLN A 566 -13.27 18.40 16.01
CA GLN A 566 -13.95 17.71 17.12
C GLN A 566 -13.50 16.26 17.28
N PHE A 567 -12.51 15.82 16.52
CA PHE A 567 -12.10 14.43 16.42
C PHE A 567 -11.61 13.85 17.75
N GLU A 568 -10.85 14.59 18.55
CA GLU A 568 -10.35 14.08 19.83
C GLU A 568 -11.49 13.64 20.78
N GLN A 569 -12.59 14.37 20.79
CA GLN A 569 -13.77 14.01 21.58
C GLN A 569 -14.51 12.80 20.99
N ALA A 570 -14.64 12.73 19.66
CA ALA A 570 -15.25 11.60 18.98
C ALA A 570 -14.39 10.33 19.10
N TRP A 571 -13.08 10.47 19.04
CA TRP A 571 -12.11 9.37 19.20
C TRP A 571 -12.15 8.75 20.59
N THR A 572 -12.19 9.55 21.65
CA THR A 572 -12.33 9.07 23.02
C THR A 572 -13.64 8.30 23.19
N ARG A 573 -14.75 8.80 22.61
CA ARG A 573 -16.05 8.11 22.63
C ARG A 573 -16.08 6.82 21.82
N LEU A 574 -15.36 6.76 20.69
CA LEU A 574 -15.21 5.55 19.88
C LEU A 574 -14.45 4.45 20.63
N LEU A 575 -13.36 4.81 21.31
CA LEU A 575 -12.58 3.88 22.12
C LEU A 575 -13.35 3.39 23.36
N GLU A 576 -14.13 4.28 23.98
CA GLU A 576 -14.92 3.95 25.19
C GLU A 576 -16.15 3.08 24.88
N ARG A 577 -16.74 3.18 23.69
CA ARG A 577 -18.01 2.54 23.35
C ARG A 577 -17.89 1.30 22.47
N GLY A 578 -16.70 1.01 21.95
CA GLY A 578 -16.50 -0.10 21.02
C GLY A 578 -17.36 -0.04 19.74
N GLY A 579 -17.88 1.15 19.40
CA GLY A 579 -18.83 1.36 18.32
C GLY A 579 -18.42 2.51 17.40
N TRP A 580 -18.95 2.49 16.19
CA TRP A 580 -18.80 3.55 15.18
C TRP A 580 -19.77 4.69 15.50
N ALA A 581 -19.27 5.92 15.54
CA ALA A 581 -20.15 7.08 15.54
C ALA A 581 -20.83 7.19 14.17
N ALA A 582 -22.14 7.39 14.15
CA ALA A 582 -22.84 7.71 12.91
C ALA A 582 -22.45 9.12 12.48
N PRO A 583 -22.15 9.37 11.18
CA PRO A 583 -21.89 10.70 10.70
C PRO A 583 -23.13 11.58 10.93
N SER A 584 -22.89 12.78 11.49
CA SER A 584 -23.96 13.74 11.79
C SER A 584 -24.43 14.56 10.59
N TYR A 585 -24.00 14.19 9.37
CA TYR A 585 -24.34 14.90 8.12
C TYR A 585 -25.71 14.55 7.63
N LYS A 586 -26.52 15.57 7.29
CA LYS A 586 -27.87 15.41 6.77
C LYS A 586 -27.89 15.08 5.28
N THR A 587 -26.92 15.62 4.52
CA THR A 587 -26.81 15.43 3.09
C THR A 587 -25.45 14.89 2.67
N PHE A 588 -25.39 14.25 1.51
CA PHE A 588 -24.13 13.78 0.95
C PHE A 588 -23.18 14.94 0.59
N GLU A 589 -23.73 16.08 0.18
CA GLU A 589 -22.95 17.29 -0.14
C GLU A 589 -22.24 17.84 1.10
N GLU A 590 -22.91 17.88 2.26
CA GLU A 590 -22.28 18.27 3.53
C GLU A 590 -21.15 17.31 3.90
N PHE A 591 -21.41 16.00 3.79
CA PHE A 591 -20.41 14.97 4.04
C PHE A 591 -19.20 15.10 3.11
N TRP A 592 -19.45 15.22 1.80
CA TRP A 592 -18.38 15.40 0.81
C TRP A 592 -17.53 16.64 1.07
N LYS A 593 -18.17 17.77 1.38
CA LYS A 593 -17.48 19.01 1.73
C LYS A 593 -16.56 18.85 2.96
N GLN A 594 -16.97 18.04 3.92
CA GLN A 594 -16.18 17.79 5.12
C GLN A 594 -14.99 16.86 4.87
N LEU A 595 -15.06 16.02 3.84
CA LEU A 595 -13.94 15.16 3.43
C LEU A 595 -12.83 15.92 2.67
N GLN A 596 -13.10 17.10 2.17
CA GLN A 596 -12.17 17.99 1.47
C GLN A 596 -11.41 18.90 2.43
#